data_fe4ad958426348e80bd62c7f9aee6c39
#
_entry.id   fe4ad958426348e80bd62c7f9aee6c39
#
_cell.length_a   1.000
_cell.length_b   1.000
_cell.length_c   1.000
_cell.angle_alpha   90.00
_cell.angle_beta   90.00
_cell.angle_gamma   90.00
#
_symmetry.space_group_name_H-M   'P 1'
#
loop_
_entity.id
_entity.type
_entity.pdbx_description
1 polymer ?
#
loop_
_entity_poly.entity_id
_entity_poly.type
_entity_poly.pdbx_seq_one_letter_code
_entity_poly.pdbx_strand_id
1 'polypeptide(L)'
;GQMAPTTLLEQKTSTSPYGRKAETSGYPVNMAELISNVRGCYFSERVYVNNPKNIMNAKKAIKKCIQYQMEGKGLSFVEVVSQCPTGWGVNPLDSLKMVETEMSKVYPLGVFKDMGVNGN
;
A
#
# COMPACT_ATOMS: atom_id res chain seq x y z
N GLY A 1 1.35 -18.29 -8.69
CA GLY A 1 2.79 -18.46 -8.52
C GLY A 1 3.65 -17.24 -8.83
N GLN A 2 3.06 -16.10 -9.17
CA GLN A 2 3.83 -14.88 -9.45
C GLN A 2 4.14 -14.13 -8.16
N MET A 3 5.41 -13.72 -7.98
CA MET A 3 5.81 -12.85 -6.88
C MET A 3 5.11 -11.49 -6.97
N ALA A 4 4.58 -10.99 -5.83
CA ALA A 4 3.95 -9.67 -5.78
C ALA A 4 4.97 -8.55 -6.08
N PRO A 5 4.58 -7.49 -6.82
CA PRO A 5 5.47 -6.35 -7.07
C PRO A 5 5.88 -5.61 -5.79
N THR A 6 5.14 -5.83 -4.70
CA THR A 6 5.35 -5.21 -3.38
C THR A 6 6.12 -6.09 -2.39
N THR A 7 6.53 -7.30 -2.76
CA THR A 7 7.42 -8.14 -1.91
C THR A 7 8.69 -7.37 -1.60
N LEU A 8 9.09 -7.33 -0.32
CA LEU A 8 10.29 -6.60 0.11
C LEU A 8 11.58 -7.31 -0.36
N LEU A 9 12.68 -6.55 -0.44
CA LEU A 9 13.99 -7.16 -0.66
C LEU A 9 14.30 -8.15 0.46
N GLU A 10 14.88 -9.28 0.10
CA GLU A 10 15.22 -10.42 0.96
C GLU A 10 14.02 -11.11 1.63
N GLN A 11 12.79 -10.61 1.40
CA GLN A 11 11.59 -11.23 1.96
C GLN A 11 11.34 -12.59 1.32
N LYS A 12 11.31 -13.62 2.16
CA LYS A 12 10.92 -14.98 1.76
C LYS A 12 9.41 -15.11 1.81
N THR A 13 8.84 -15.58 0.72
CA THR A 13 7.40 -15.85 0.59
C THR A 13 7.20 -17.15 -0.20
N SER A 14 5.97 -17.63 -0.27
CA SER A 14 5.64 -18.81 -1.10
C SER A 14 6.02 -18.64 -2.59
N THR A 15 6.09 -17.40 -3.08
CA THR A 15 6.45 -17.07 -4.47
C THR A 15 7.86 -16.46 -4.62
N SER A 16 8.58 -16.29 -3.52
CA SER A 16 9.99 -15.90 -3.48
C SER A 16 10.74 -16.69 -2.39
N PRO A 17 10.89 -18.01 -2.55
CA PRO A 17 11.42 -18.88 -1.48
C PRO A 17 12.88 -18.58 -1.11
N TYR A 18 13.65 -17.99 -2.01
CA TYR A 18 15.05 -17.59 -1.77
C TYR A 18 15.19 -16.11 -1.39
N GLY A 19 14.05 -15.39 -1.18
CA GLY A 19 14.02 -13.95 -1.00
C GLY A 19 14.08 -13.19 -2.33
N ARG A 20 13.50 -11.96 -2.34
CA ARG A 20 13.56 -11.09 -3.51
C ARG A 20 14.95 -10.47 -3.63
N LYS A 21 15.55 -10.58 -4.79
CA LYS A 21 16.84 -9.96 -5.13
C LYS A 21 16.62 -8.81 -6.12
N ALA A 22 17.26 -7.65 -5.88
CA ALA A 22 17.12 -6.49 -6.75
C ALA A 22 17.65 -6.79 -8.17
N GLU A 23 18.73 -7.58 -8.29
CA GLU A 23 19.38 -7.89 -9.56
C GLU A 23 18.50 -8.72 -10.50
N THR A 24 17.64 -9.58 -9.95
CA THR A 24 16.81 -10.50 -10.74
C THR A 24 15.35 -10.08 -10.83
N SER A 25 14.85 -9.38 -9.82
CA SER A 25 13.41 -9.09 -9.67
C SER A 25 13.10 -7.59 -9.48
N GLY A 26 14.13 -6.75 -9.49
CA GLY A 26 13.98 -5.33 -9.25
C GLY A 26 13.53 -4.97 -7.84
N TYR A 27 13.41 -3.69 -7.59
CA TYR A 27 12.95 -3.15 -6.31
C TYR A 27 11.44 -3.27 -6.13
N PRO A 28 10.95 -3.30 -4.87
CA PRO A 28 9.51 -3.18 -4.59
C PRO A 28 8.91 -1.92 -5.19
N VAL A 29 7.69 -2.03 -5.72
CA VAL A 29 7.00 -0.90 -6.38
C VAL A 29 6.15 -0.12 -5.38
N ASN A 30 6.40 1.17 -5.25
CA ASN A 30 5.64 2.09 -4.40
C ASN A 30 4.51 2.75 -5.22
N MET A 31 3.38 2.06 -5.33
CA MET A 31 2.30 2.46 -6.23
C MET A 31 1.64 3.78 -5.84
N ALA A 32 1.41 4.05 -4.54
CA ALA A 32 0.76 5.29 -4.13
C ALA A 32 1.58 6.54 -4.51
N GLU A 33 2.90 6.48 -4.35
CA GLU A 33 3.83 7.54 -4.78
C GLU A 33 3.86 7.66 -6.30
N LEU A 34 3.95 6.53 -7.01
CA LEU A 34 3.98 6.51 -8.46
C LEU A 34 2.72 7.15 -9.04
N ILE A 35 1.54 6.71 -8.58
CA ILE A 35 0.25 7.24 -9.04
C ILE A 35 0.07 8.71 -8.69
N SER A 36 0.59 9.17 -7.55
CA SER A 36 0.50 10.59 -7.16
C SER A 36 1.15 11.53 -8.19
N ASN A 37 2.15 11.04 -8.93
CA ASN A 37 2.85 11.80 -9.97
C ASN A 37 2.20 11.69 -11.36
N VAL A 38 1.21 10.83 -11.53
CA VAL A 38 0.50 10.71 -12.82
C VAL A 38 -0.33 11.96 -13.05
N ARG A 39 -0.24 12.51 -14.27
CA ARG A 39 -1.06 13.67 -14.67
C ARG A 39 -2.54 13.33 -14.60
N GLY A 40 -3.32 14.17 -13.91
CA GLY A 40 -4.75 13.92 -13.67
C GLY A 40 -5.04 13.15 -12.38
N CYS A 41 -4.02 12.71 -11.64
CA CYS A 41 -4.25 12.20 -10.30
C CYS A 41 -4.70 13.32 -9.36
N TYR A 42 -5.84 13.13 -8.73
CA TYR A 42 -6.45 14.07 -7.78
C TYR A 42 -6.18 13.67 -6.32
N PHE A 43 -6.18 12.36 -6.05
CA PHE A 43 -5.99 11.82 -4.71
C PHE A 43 -5.16 10.52 -4.75
N SER A 44 -4.19 10.39 -3.85
CA SER A 44 -3.43 9.16 -3.64
C SER A 44 -3.04 9.02 -2.18
N GLU A 45 -3.43 7.92 -1.54
CA GLU A 45 -3.18 7.65 -0.13
C GLU A 45 -2.79 6.18 0.09
N ARG A 46 -1.86 5.94 1.02
CA ARG A 46 -1.54 4.59 1.53
C ARG A 46 -2.05 4.43 2.94
N VAL A 47 -2.76 3.32 3.17
CA VAL A 47 -3.37 2.97 4.45
C VAL A 47 -3.01 1.55 4.86
N TYR A 48 -3.15 1.23 6.17
CA TYR A 48 -2.99 -0.11 6.72
C TYR A 48 -4.33 -0.64 7.23
N VAL A 49 -4.38 -1.97 7.46
CA VAL A 49 -5.54 -2.66 8.05
C VAL A 49 -5.11 -3.62 9.17
N ASN A 50 -3.97 -3.36 9.80
CA ASN A 50 -3.35 -4.21 10.82
C ASN A 50 -3.89 -4.00 12.25
N ASN A 51 -4.73 -3.00 12.46
CA ASN A 51 -5.39 -2.74 13.74
C ASN A 51 -6.70 -1.95 13.55
N PRO A 52 -7.60 -1.89 14.56
CA PRO A 52 -8.90 -1.23 14.42
C PRO A 52 -8.82 0.26 14.01
N LYS A 53 -7.86 1.01 14.55
CA LYS A 53 -7.65 2.43 14.20
C LYS A 53 -7.31 2.58 12.71
N ASN A 54 -6.39 1.77 12.22
CA ASN A 54 -5.96 1.79 10.82
C ASN A 54 -7.08 1.33 9.87
N ILE A 55 -7.89 0.35 10.28
CA ILE A 55 -9.09 -0.05 9.53
C ILE A 55 -10.07 1.12 9.39
N MET A 56 -10.31 1.88 10.45
CA MET A 56 -11.19 3.06 10.37
C MET A 56 -10.61 4.14 9.46
N ASN A 57 -9.30 4.35 9.46
CA ASN A 57 -8.63 5.28 8.55
C ASN A 57 -8.74 4.79 7.09
N ALA A 58 -8.53 3.49 6.84
CA ALA A 58 -8.70 2.90 5.52
C ALA A 58 -10.14 3.10 4.98
N LYS A 59 -11.16 2.90 5.81
CA LYS A 59 -12.56 3.18 5.44
C LYS A 59 -12.77 4.63 5.03
N LYS A 60 -12.18 5.59 5.77
CA LYS A 60 -12.27 7.03 5.44
C LYS A 60 -11.59 7.34 4.11
N ALA A 61 -10.39 6.81 3.88
CA ALA A 61 -9.64 7.00 2.63
C ALA A 61 -10.40 6.44 1.43
N ILE A 62 -10.96 5.22 1.54
CA ILE A 62 -11.76 4.60 0.47
C ILE A 62 -13.02 5.42 0.20
N LYS A 63 -13.73 5.87 1.24
CA LYS A 63 -14.92 6.73 1.09
C LYS A 63 -14.56 8.02 0.35
N LYS A 64 -13.48 8.70 0.75
CA LYS A 64 -12.99 9.92 0.09
C LYS A 64 -12.64 9.66 -1.37
N CYS A 65 -11.94 8.57 -1.66
CA CYS A 65 -11.57 8.15 -3.00
C CYS A 65 -12.81 8.01 -3.91
N ILE A 66 -13.85 7.29 -3.43
CA ILE A 66 -15.11 7.11 -4.16
C ILE A 66 -15.84 8.44 -4.33
N GLN A 67 -15.87 9.27 -3.30
CA GLN A 67 -16.52 10.59 -3.35
C GLN A 67 -15.90 11.47 -4.44
N TYR A 68 -14.58 11.56 -4.51
CA TYR A 68 -13.89 12.33 -5.55
C TYR A 68 -14.16 11.79 -6.96
N GLN A 69 -14.29 10.47 -7.11
CA GLN A 69 -14.71 9.86 -8.39
C GLN A 69 -16.14 10.26 -8.76
N MET A 70 -17.08 10.20 -7.83
CA MET A 70 -18.47 10.60 -8.06
C MET A 70 -18.60 12.10 -8.41
N GLU A 71 -17.73 12.93 -7.86
CA GLU A 71 -17.66 14.37 -8.14
C GLU A 71 -16.90 14.69 -9.44
N GLY A 72 -16.39 13.69 -10.16
CA GLY A 72 -15.65 13.88 -11.42
C GLY A 72 -14.33 14.63 -11.27
N LYS A 73 -13.69 14.56 -10.08
CA LYS A 73 -12.46 15.32 -9.77
C LYS A 73 -11.22 14.82 -10.50
N GLY A 74 -11.18 13.55 -10.87
CA GLY A 74 -10.03 12.93 -11.53
C GLY A 74 -9.67 11.59 -10.93
N LEU A 75 -8.49 11.05 -11.30
CA LEU A 75 -8.00 9.78 -10.80
C LEU A 75 -7.80 9.84 -9.29
N SER A 76 -8.41 8.90 -8.57
CA SER A 76 -8.24 8.73 -7.14
C SER A 76 -7.77 7.31 -6.85
N PHE A 77 -6.79 7.17 -5.96
CA PHE A 77 -6.12 5.90 -5.68
C PHE A 77 -5.91 5.70 -4.17
N VAL A 78 -6.23 4.50 -3.69
CA VAL A 78 -5.93 4.09 -2.31
C VAL A 78 -5.17 2.77 -2.35
N GLU A 79 -3.97 2.78 -1.81
CA GLU A 79 -3.16 1.57 -1.61
C GLU A 79 -3.37 1.05 -0.19
N VAL A 80 -3.84 -0.19 -0.08
CA VAL A 80 -4.05 -0.84 1.21
C VAL A 80 -2.94 -1.86 1.45
N VAL A 81 -2.06 -1.57 2.40
CA VAL A 81 -1.04 -2.54 2.86
C VAL A 81 -1.70 -3.50 3.83
N SER A 82 -1.78 -4.74 3.42
CA SER A 82 -2.44 -5.82 4.15
C SER A 82 -1.47 -7.01 4.33
N GLN A 83 -1.65 -7.74 5.41
CA GLN A 83 -0.84 -8.91 5.72
C GLN A 83 -1.25 -10.12 4.89
N CYS A 84 -0.28 -11.02 4.65
CA CYS A 84 -0.50 -12.32 4.02
C CYS A 84 0.21 -13.43 4.82
N PRO A 85 -0.36 -13.90 5.95
CA PRO A 85 0.31 -14.86 6.84
C PRO A 85 0.68 -16.16 6.13
N THR A 86 -0.19 -16.69 5.29
CA THR A 86 0.09 -17.91 4.51
C THR A 86 1.23 -17.70 3.52
N GLY A 87 1.19 -16.61 2.74
CA GLY A 87 2.24 -16.29 1.77
C GLY A 87 3.59 -15.97 2.41
N TRP A 88 3.59 -15.42 3.61
CA TRP A 88 4.81 -15.07 4.35
C TRP A 88 5.32 -16.21 5.26
N GLY A 89 4.54 -17.29 5.44
CA GLY A 89 4.91 -18.42 6.29
C GLY A 89 4.98 -18.08 7.77
N VAL A 90 4.13 -17.16 8.25
CA VAL A 90 4.07 -16.69 9.63
C VAL A 90 2.66 -16.85 10.20
N ASN A 91 2.52 -16.83 11.54
CA ASN A 91 1.19 -16.82 12.12
C ASN A 91 0.47 -15.46 11.92
N PRO A 92 -0.87 -15.42 12.03
CA PRO A 92 -1.65 -14.19 11.77
C PRO A 92 -1.24 -13.01 12.65
N LEU A 93 -0.95 -13.21 13.93
CA LEU A 93 -0.57 -12.11 14.84
C LEU A 93 0.79 -11.52 14.50
N ASP A 94 1.77 -12.37 14.15
CA ASP A 94 3.08 -11.89 13.71
C ASP A 94 3.00 -11.18 12.37
N SER A 95 2.13 -11.62 11.46
CA SER A 95 1.92 -10.92 10.18
C SER A 95 1.38 -9.49 10.37
N LEU A 96 0.51 -9.25 11.36
CA LEU A 96 0.04 -7.91 11.72
C LEU A 96 1.18 -7.02 12.22
N LYS A 97 2.08 -7.59 13.05
CA LYS A 97 3.27 -6.87 13.53
C LYS A 97 4.24 -6.56 12.39
N MET A 98 4.45 -7.49 11.45
CA MET A 98 5.32 -7.28 10.29
C MET A 98 4.89 -6.08 9.43
N VAL A 99 3.59 -5.81 9.29
CA VAL A 99 3.12 -4.59 8.62
C VAL A 99 3.68 -3.35 9.31
N GLU A 100 3.72 -3.34 10.64
CA GLU A 100 4.15 -2.21 11.45
C GLU A 100 5.68 -2.07 11.51
N THR A 101 6.41 -3.18 11.60
CA THR A 101 7.86 -3.19 11.84
C THR A 101 8.70 -3.26 10.56
N GLU A 102 8.24 -3.99 9.54
CA GLU A 102 8.99 -4.24 8.31
C GLU A 102 8.39 -3.51 7.10
N MET A 103 7.09 -3.70 6.86
CA MET A 103 6.44 -3.10 5.70
C MET A 103 6.45 -1.57 5.77
N SER A 104 6.27 -0.99 6.95
CA SER A 104 6.25 0.46 7.17
C SER A 104 7.55 1.18 6.76
N LYS A 105 8.67 0.47 6.75
CA LYS A 105 9.97 1.02 6.34
C LYS A 105 10.03 1.31 4.84
N VAL A 106 9.32 0.52 4.04
CA VAL A 106 9.26 0.63 2.57
C VAL A 106 7.95 1.24 2.11
N TYR A 107 6.88 0.96 2.83
CA TYR A 107 5.51 1.41 2.54
C TYR A 107 4.95 2.24 3.71
N PRO A 108 5.51 3.44 4.00
CA PRO A 108 5.00 4.29 5.07
C PRO A 108 3.57 4.76 4.77
N LEU A 109 2.74 4.88 5.83
CA LEU A 109 1.44 5.53 5.74
C LEU A 109 1.58 6.96 5.23
N GLY A 110 0.63 7.41 4.42
CA GLY A 110 0.61 8.81 4.03
C GLY A 110 -0.39 9.14 2.94
N VAL A 111 -0.71 10.42 2.90
CA VAL A 111 -1.39 11.07 1.78
C VAL A 111 -0.32 11.65 0.87
N PHE A 112 -0.18 11.09 -0.32
CA PHE A 112 0.84 11.51 -1.31
C PHE A 112 0.31 12.60 -2.22
N LYS A 113 -1.01 12.66 -2.40
CA LYS A 113 -1.70 13.72 -3.11
C LYS A 113 -3.14 13.86 -2.62
N ASP A 114 -3.56 15.08 -2.35
CA ASP A 114 -4.95 15.43 -2.07
C ASP A 114 -5.23 16.86 -2.53
N MET A 115 -5.78 16.99 -3.72
CA MET A 115 -6.12 18.29 -4.30
C MET A 115 -7.37 18.92 -3.67
N GLY A 116 -8.16 18.14 -2.93
CA GLY A 116 -9.37 18.61 -2.25
C GLY A 116 -9.10 19.39 -0.96
N VAL A 117 -7.92 19.21 -0.35
CA VAL A 117 -7.51 19.94 0.88
C VAL A 117 -6.83 21.27 0.53
N ASN A 118 -6.21 21.38 -0.65
CA ASN A 118 -5.51 22.57 -1.11
C ASN A 118 -6.32 23.41 -2.12
N GLY A 119 -7.58 23.07 -2.33
CA GLY A 119 -8.49 23.75 -3.26
C GLY A 119 -9.32 24.83 -2.58
N ASN A 120 -8.66 25.84 -2.04
CA ASN A 120 -9.27 27.15 -1.77
C ASN A 120 -8.47 28.21 -2.51
#